data_7940419bd4b1b9886846aac2e39ff054
#
_entry.id   7940419bd4b1b9886846aac2e39ff054
#
_cell.length_a   1.000
_cell.length_b   1.000
_cell.length_c   1.000
_cell.angle_alpha   90.00
_cell.angle_beta   90.00
_cell.angle_gamma   90.00
#
_symmetry.space_group_name_H-M   'P 1'
#
loop_
_entity.id
_entity.type
_entity.pdbx_description
1 polymer ?
#
loop_
_entity_poly.entity_id
_entity_poly.type
_entity_poly.pdbx_seq_one_letter_code
_entity_poly.pdbx_strand_id
1 'polypeptide(L)'
;MDFSVEYLELDQLRQLQSGRLITLISYLEEKSEFYKKKFDELQISPQDIRSIEDITKLPITYKQDLRDNYPFGLFTVPKSELQRIHCSSGTTGKPTVVGYTKEDVDLFSEVVARSLYAAGARSGMQLHNAYGYGIFTGGLGLHYGAEMLGMSVLPISGGMTARQVDLIVDFKPEVICCSPSYALTIADEFAKRGISADEISLQYAVLGSEPWTEIIREHIEERLGVHATNIYGLSEIIGPGVSMEDFEEKEGHISGKIISIPKF
;
A
#
# COMPACT_ATOMS: atom_id res chain seq x y z
N MET A 1 16.65 7.18 -1.06
CA MET A 1 15.65 7.03 0.01
C MET A 1 16.31 7.20 1.35
N ASP A 2 15.70 7.90 2.30
CA ASP A 2 16.21 8.04 3.66
C ASP A 2 15.51 7.04 4.58
N PHE A 3 16.25 6.10 5.15
CA PHE A 3 15.75 5.09 6.09
C PHE A 3 16.02 5.46 7.55
N SER A 4 16.52 6.66 7.85
CA SER A 4 16.90 7.07 9.20
C SER A 4 15.76 6.95 10.21
N VAL A 5 14.51 7.16 9.77
CA VAL A 5 13.33 7.04 10.64
C VAL A 5 13.13 5.62 11.19
N GLU A 6 13.58 4.60 10.49
CA GLU A 6 13.42 3.20 10.89
C GLU A 6 14.38 2.78 12.01
N TYR A 7 15.41 3.57 12.22
CA TYR A 7 16.39 3.38 13.27
C TYR A 7 16.21 4.32 14.48
N LEU A 8 15.10 5.10 14.50
CA LEU A 8 14.80 5.97 15.63
C LEU A 8 14.53 5.15 16.90
N GLU A 9 15.09 5.62 18.01
CA GLU A 9 14.71 5.15 19.33
C GLU A 9 13.22 5.43 19.60
N LEU A 10 12.59 4.61 20.45
CA LEU A 10 11.15 4.66 20.70
C LEU A 10 10.65 6.05 21.11
N ASP A 11 11.39 6.75 21.94
CA ASP A 11 11.03 8.10 22.39
C ASP A 11 11.09 9.13 21.25
N GLN A 12 12.10 9.03 20.38
CA GLN A 12 12.21 9.88 19.19
C GLN A 12 11.08 9.60 18.21
N LEU A 13 10.73 8.33 18.03
CA LEU A 13 9.61 7.93 17.18
C LEU A 13 8.29 8.49 17.72
N ARG A 14 8.03 8.38 19.02
CA ARG A 14 6.84 8.94 19.68
C ARG A 14 6.76 10.45 19.56
N GLN A 15 7.88 11.16 19.69
CA GLN A 15 7.92 12.61 19.46
C GLN A 15 7.56 12.96 18.02
N LEU A 16 8.11 12.25 17.04
CA LEU A 16 7.79 12.44 15.62
C LEU A 16 6.30 12.19 15.35
N GLN A 17 5.75 11.07 15.85
CA GLN A 17 4.35 10.72 15.72
C GLN A 17 3.43 11.76 16.38
N SER A 18 3.79 12.24 17.57
CA SER A 18 3.04 13.28 18.28
C SER A 18 3.00 14.58 17.48
N GLY A 19 4.13 15.04 16.97
CA GLY A 19 4.20 16.24 16.12
C GLY A 19 3.32 16.12 14.87
N ARG A 20 3.35 14.97 14.20
CA ARG A 20 2.51 14.70 13.02
C ARG A 20 1.02 14.65 13.37
N LEU A 21 0.65 14.00 14.47
CA LEU A 21 -0.75 13.95 14.92
C LEU A 21 -1.29 15.36 15.20
N ILE A 22 -0.57 16.18 15.96
CA ILE A 22 -0.95 17.56 16.28
C ILE A 22 -1.15 18.39 15.00
N THR A 23 -0.21 18.26 14.05
CA THR A 23 -0.30 18.96 12.75
C THR A 23 -1.53 18.52 11.97
N LEU A 24 -1.81 17.20 11.94
CA LEU A 24 -2.98 16.67 11.24
C LEU A 24 -4.28 17.19 11.86
N ILE A 25 -4.43 17.14 13.20
CA ILE A 25 -5.67 17.55 13.84
C ILE A 25 -5.95 19.04 13.60
N SER A 26 -4.91 19.89 13.69
CA SER A 26 -5.02 21.30 13.33
C SER A 26 -5.44 21.52 11.88
N TYR A 27 -4.85 20.74 10.96
CA TYR A 27 -5.20 20.76 9.54
C TYR A 27 -6.66 20.33 9.29
N LEU A 28 -7.10 19.25 9.93
CA LEU A 28 -8.48 18.74 9.77
C LEU A 28 -9.52 19.68 10.33
N GLU A 29 -9.24 20.35 11.46
CA GLU A 29 -10.12 21.37 12.01
C GLU A 29 -10.26 22.57 11.05
N GLU A 30 -9.18 22.98 10.41
CA GLU A 30 -9.20 24.11 9.47
C GLU A 30 -9.83 23.77 8.12
N LYS A 31 -9.54 22.58 7.58
CA LYS A 31 -9.81 22.25 6.16
C LYS A 31 -11.01 21.29 5.97
N SER A 32 -11.48 20.60 7.00
CA SER A 32 -12.53 19.60 6.88
C SER A 32 -13.77 19.93 7.70
N GLU A 33 -14.84 20.36 7.04
CA GLU A 33 -16.13 20.59 7.71
C GLU A 33 -16.65 19.34 8.43
N PHE A 34 -16.39 18.16 7.88
CA PHE A 34 -16.78 16.91 8.48
C PHE A 34 -16.06 16.66 9.82
N TYR A 35 -14.74 16.81 9.88
CA TYR A 35 -13.99 16.61 11.12
C TYR A 35 -14.20 17.74 12.12
N LYS A 36 -14.31 18.97 11.66
CA LYS A 36 -14.66 20.10 12.51
C LYS A 36 -15.95 19.83 13.27
N LYS A 37 -17.01 19.39 12.56
CA LYS A 37 -18.27 19.03 13.20
C LYS A 37 -18.10 17.90 14.22
N LYS A 38 -17.34 16.84 13.90
CA LYS A 38 -17.07 15.74 14.85
C LYS A 38 -16.29 16.21 16.08
N PHE A 39 -15.34 17.12 15.92
CA PHE A 39 -14.58 17.69 17.03
C PHE A 39 -15.47 18.56 17.92
N ASP A 40 -16.33 19.40 17.35
CA ASP A 40 -17.31 20.21 18.08
C ASP A 40 -18.29 19.33 18.88
N GLU A 41 -18.83 18.25 18.29
CA GLU A 41 -19.72 17.30 18.95
C GLU A 41 -19.07 16.62 20.17
N LEU A 42 -17.78 16.34 20.09
CA LEU A 42 -17.00 15.72 21.17
C LEU A 42 -16.37 16.76 22.13
N GLN A 43 -16.54 18.04 21.84
CA GLN A 43 -15.90 19.15 22.57
C GLN A 43 -14.37 19.01 22.64
N ILE A 44 -13.76 18.56 21.53
CA ILE A 44 -12.31 18.40 21.37
C ILE A 44 -11.80 19.55 20.52
N SER A 45 -10.69 20.14 20.94
CA SER A 45 -9.94 21.14 20.18
C SER A 45 -8.53 20.61 19.85
N PRO A 46 -7.84 21.15 18.83
CA PRO A 46 -6.45 20.75 18.55
C PRO A 46 -5.50 20.90 19.75
N GLN A 47 -5.79 21.83 20.66
CA GLN A 47 -5.00 22.08 21.88
C GLN A 47 -5.12 20.96 22.92
N ASP A 48 -6.13 20.11 22.81
CA ASP A 48 -6.34 18.95 23.70
C ASP A 48 -5.48 17.75 23.28
N ILE A 49 -4.93 17.80 22.06
CA ILE A 49 -4.05 16.78 21.49
C ILE A 49 -2.60 17.24 21.63
N ARG A 50 -1.87 16.62 22.54
CA ARG A 50 -0.49 17.00 22.90
C ARG A 50 0.55 15.94 22.56
N SER A 51 0.09 14.71 22.38
CA SER A 51 0.97 13.57 22.11
C SER A 51 0.22 12.46 21.37
N ILE A 52 0.95 11.45 20.90
CA ILE A 52 0.36 10.30 20.19
C ILE A 52 -0.60 9.51 21.09
N GLU A 53 -0.44 9.52 22.41
CA GLU A 53 -1.32 8.87 23.37
C GLU A 53 -2.74 9.45 23.35
N ASP A 54 -2.88 10.71 22.97
CA ASP A 54 -4.17 11.41 22.86
C ASP A 54 -5.01 10.95 21.66
N ILE A 55 -4.49 10.08 20.80
CA ILE A 55 -5.22 9.51 19.65
C ILE A 55 -6.54 8.85 20.09
N THR A 56 -6.60 8.33 21.32
CA THR A 56 -7.79 7.70 21.88
C THR A 56 -8.94 8.66 22.15
N LYS A 57 -8.69 9.98 22.18
CA LYS A 57 -9.70 11.02 22.33
C LYS A 57 -10.41 11.32 21.01
N LEU A 58 -9.78 11.00 19.87
CA LEU A 58 -10.26 11.38 18.56
C LEU A 58 -11.46 10.54 18.11
N PRO A 59 -12.37 11.11 17.31
CA PRO A 59 -13.51 10.39 16.77
C PRO A 59 -13.06 9.31 15.77
N ILE A 60 -13.73 8.17 15.81
CA ILE A 60 -13.53 7.12 14.80
C ILE A 60 -14.28 7.52 13.52
N THR A 61 -13.63 7.33 12.38
CA THR A 61 -14.27 7.46 11.07
C THR A 61 -14.72 6.07 10.60
N TYR A 62 -16.01 5.94 10.36
CA TYR A 62 -16.62 4.69 9.92
C TYR A 62 -16.74 4.65 8.39
N LYS A 63 -16.81 3.46 7.83
CA LYS A 63 -17.05 3.28 6.38
C LYS A 63 -18.35 3.95 5.89
N GLN A 64 -19.34 4.08 6.76
CA GLN A 64 -20.58 4.80 6.48
C GLN A 64 -20.32 6.29 6.25
N ASP A 65 -19.43 6.92 7.05
CA ASP A 65 -19.07 8.34 6.87
C ASP A 65 -18.53 8.60 5.45
N LEU A 66 -17.71 7.68 4.93
CA LEU A 66 -17.18 7.76 3.57
C LEU A 66 -18.28 7.67 2.49
N ARG A 67 -19.27 6.81 2.73
CA ARG A 67 -20.41 6.63 1.81
C ARG A 67 -21.36 7.82 1.81
N ASP A 68 -21.62 8.40 2.98
CA ASP A 68 -22.54 9.54 3.15
C ASP A 68 -21.94 10.82 2.55
N ASN A 69 -20.61 10.90 2.50
CA ASN A 69 -19.88 12.01 1.90
C ASN A 69 -19.38 11.75 0.48
N TYR A 70 -19.87 10.68 -0.18
CA TYR A 70 -19.51 10.35 -1.55
C TYR A 70 -19.93 11.44 -2.54
N PRO A 71 -19.11 11.80 -3.57
CA PRO A 71 -17.78 11.25 -3.81
C PRO A 71 -16.63 12.07 -3.19
N PHE A 72 -16.80 13.36 -2.89
CA PHE A 72 -15.72 14.30 -2.56
C PHE A 72 -15.93 15.03 -1.24
N GLY A 73 -16.97 14.71 -0.47
CA GLY A 73 -17.34 15.45 0.75
C GLY A 73 -16.32 15.38 1.90
N LEU A 74 -15.39 14.41 1.85
CA LEU A 74 -14.29 14.33 2.82
C LEU A 74 -12.97 14.92 2.31
N PHE A 75 -12.93 15.42 1.08
CA PHE A 75 -11.70 15.99 0.53
C PHE A 75 -11.42 17.34 1.17
N THR A 76 -10.19 17.56 1.57
CA THR A 76 -9.70 18.78 2.23
C THR A 76 -9.07 19.77 1.26
N VAL A 77 -8.94 19.36 -0.01
CA VAL A 77 -8.40 20.18 -1.10
C VAL A 77 -9.39 20.25 -2.27
N PRO A 78 -9.38 21.33 -3.08
CA PRO A 78 -10.19 21.42 -4.28
C PRO A 78 -9.71 20.44 -5.35
N LYS A 79 -10.60 20.03 -6.27
CA LYS A 79 -10.28 19.09 -7.35
C LYS A 79 -9.11 19.53 -8.23
N SER A 80 -8.85 20.83 -8.34
CA SER A 80 -7.74 21.38 -9.12
C SER A 80 -6.35 21.05 -8.56
N GLU A 81 -6.27 20.63 -7.29
CA GLU A 81 -5.03 20.21 -6.63
C GLU A 81 -4.84 18.69 -6.67
N LEU A 82 -5.85 17.95 -7.14
CA LEU A 82 -5.75 16.49 -7.25
C LEU A 82 -4.93 16.09 -8.47
N GLN A 83 -3.93 15.26 -8.25
CA GLN A 83 -3.16 14.61 -9.30
C GLN A 83 -3.80 13.27 -9.71
N ARG A 84 -4.45 12.57 -8.76
CA ARG A 84 -4.97 11.22 -8.98
C ARG A 84 -6.21 10.97 -8.15
N ILE A 85 -7.14 10.15 -8.68
CA ILE A 85 -8.30 9.67 -7.96
C ILE A 85 -8.33 8.15 -8.09
N HIS A 86 -8.53 7.47 -6.97
CA HIS A 86 -8.74 6.03 -6.90
C HIS A 86 -10.05 5.70 -6.19
N CYS A 87 -10.54 4.48 -6.43
CA CYS A 87 -11.72 3.96 -5.73
C CYS A 87 -11.49 2.51 -5.31
N SER A 88 -12.13 2.12 -4.20
CA SER A 88 -12.28 0.70 -3.87
C SER A 88 -13.27 0.02 -4.84
N SER A 89 -13.29 -1.32 -4.85
CA SER A 89 -14.17 -2.11 -5.74
C SER A 89 -15.67 -1.91 -5.53
N GLY A 90 -16.10 -1.36 -4.38
CA GLY A 90 -17.50 -1.02 -4.12
C GLY A 90 -18.46 -2.21 -4.09
N THR A 91 -18.02 -3.43 -3.82
CA THR A 91 -18.81 -4.68 -3.85
C THR A 91 -20.09 -4.62 -2.98
N THR A 92 -20.17 -3.73 -2.01
CA THR A 92 -21.28 -3.59 -1.06
C THR A 92 -22.03 -2.25 -1.17
N GLY A 93 -21.92 -1.55 -2.30
CA GLY A 93 -22.57 -0.24 -2.51
C GLY A 93 -21.67 0.79 -3.20
N LYS A 94 -21.81 2.08 -2.84
CA LYS A 94 -20.92 3.11 -3.37
C LYS A 94 -19.46 2.83 -3.03
N PRO A 95 -18.51 2.97 -3.99
CA PRO A 95 -17.10 2.78 -3.71
C PRO A 95 -16.57 3.85 -2.74
N THR A 96 -15.53 3.52 -2.00
CA THR A 96 -14.74 4.53 -1.31
C THR A 96 -13.88 5.26 -2.34
N VAL A 97 -14.02 6.58 -2.41
CA VAL A 97 -13.24 7.43 -3.31
C VAL A 97 -12.13 8.10 -2.51
N VAL A 98 -10.91 8.05 -3.03
CA VAL A 98 -9.75 8.71 -2.43
C VAL A 98 -9.05 9.56 -3.48
N GLY A 99 -8.67 10.77 -3.10
CA GLY A 99 -7.94 11.71 -3.94
C GLY A 99 -6.52 11.88 -3.43
N TYR A 100 -5.59 12.07 -4.35
CA TYR A 100 -4.18 12.28 -4.02
C TYR A 100 -3.71 13.58 -4.66
N THR A 101 -3.11 14.44 -3.87
CA THR A 101 -2.29 15.56 -4.36
C THR A 101 -0.95 15.04 -4.92
N LYS A 102 -0.12 15.92 -5.43
CA LYS A 102 1.25 15.56 -5.85
C LYS A 102 2.06 15.00 -4.66
N GLU A 103 1.98 15.67 -3.52
CA GLU A 103 2.66 15.28 -2.30
C GLU A 103 2.18 13.91 -1.78
N ASP A 104 0.87 13.64 -1.87
CA ASP A 104 0.31 12.34 -1.47
C ASP A 104 0.79 11.22 -2.39
N VAL A 105 0.92 11.48 -3.71
CA VAL A 105 1.48 10.50 -4.66
C VAL A 105 2.94 10.22 -4.37
N ASP A 106 3.73 11.25 -4.08
CA ASP A 106 5.16 11.09 -3.75
C ASP A 106 5.33 10.30 -2.44
N LEU A 107 4.54 10.63 -1.42
CA LEU A 107 4.51 9.89 -0.17
C LEU A 107 4.10 8.43 -0.34
N PHE A 108 3.02 8.18 -1.11
CA PHE A 108 2.57 6.82 -1.40
C PHE A 108 3.66 6.01 -2.11
N SER A 109 4.36 6.63 -3.06
CA SER A 109 5.49 6.01 -3.74
C SER A 109 6.62 5.67 -2.77
N GLU A 110 6.92 6.56 -1.81
CA GLU A 110 7.94 6.32 -0.77
C GLU A 110 7.54 5.16 0.15
N VAL A 111 6.31 5.10 0.63
CA VAL A 111 5.80 4.04 1.49
C VAL A 111 5.89 2.68 0.79
N VAL A 112 5.49 2.61 -0.47
CA VAL A 112 5.56 1.38 -1.26
C VAL A 112 7.02 1.00 -1.57
N ALA A 113 7.89 1.96 -1.87
CA ALA A 113 9.32 1.68 -2.09
C ALA A 113 9.99 1.07 -0.85
N ARG A 114 9.65 1.55 0.35
CA ARG A 114 10.09 0.97 1.63
C ARG A 114 9.58 -0.46 1.81
N SER A 115 8.32 -0.69 1.48
CA SER A 115 7.71 -2.04 1.54
C SER A 115 8.39 -3.00 0.58
N LEU A 116 8.66 -2.59 -0.66
CA LEU A 116 9.40 -3.40 -1.63
C LEU A 116 10.83 -3.71 -1.14
N TYR A 117 11.49 -2.72 -0.51
CA TYR A 117 12.81 -2.94 0.07
C TYR A 117 12.79 -3.95 1.22
N ALA A 118 11.79 -3.87 2.13
CA ALA A 118 11.58 -4.83 3.22
C ALA A 118 11.27 -6.24 2.69
N ALA A 119 10.59 -6.34 1.55
CA ALA A 119 10.31 -7.60 0.86
C ALA A 119 11.52 -8.22 0.15
N GLY A 120 12.71 -7.60 0.21
CA GLY A 120 13.92 -8.08 -0.44
C GLY A 120 14.24 -7.43 -1.80
N ALA A 121 13.35 -6.62 -2.37
CA ALA A 121 13.62 -5.93 -3.63
C ALA A 121 14.73 -4.89 -3.51
N ARG A 122 15.51 -4.71 -4.55
CA ARG A 122 16.66 -3.77 -4.57
C ARG A 122 16.66 -2.96 -5.88
N SER A 123 17.30 -1.79 -5.84
CA SER A 123 17.58 -0.99 -7.03
C SER A 123 18.27 -1.83 -8.12
N GLY A 124 17.86 -1.65 -9.36
CA GLY A 124 18.35 -2.39 -10.51
C GLY A 124 17.59 -3.69 -10.82
N MET A 125 16.79 -4.21 -9.89
CA MET A 125 15.89 -5.34 -10.16
C MET A 125 14.72 -4.92 -11.05
N GLN A 126 14.05 -5.90 -11.65
CA GLN A 126 12.86 -5.71 -12.47
C GLN A 126 11.62 -6.24 -11.75
N LEU A 127 10.57 -5.44 -11.73
CA LEU A 127 9.25 -5.78 -11.18
C LEU A 127 8.28 -6.21 -12.29
N HIS A 128 7.76 -7.42 -12.20
CA HIS A 128 6.59 -7.87 -12.95
C HIS A 128 5.31 -7.49 -12.17
N ASN A 129 4.65 -6.42 -12.58
CA ASN A 129 3.47 -5.91 -11.88
C ASN A 129 2.19 -6.46 -12.51
N ALA A 130 1.66 -7.51 -11.91
CA ALA A 130 0.42 -8.18 -12.31
C ALA A 130 -0.82 -7.71 -11.54
N TYR A 131 -0.74 -6.60 -10.78
CA TYR A 131 -1.92 -5.90 -10.27
C TYR A 131 -2.58 -5.06 -11.35
N GLY A 132 -3.91 -4.94 -11.30
CA GLY A 132 -4.68 -4.12 -12.23
C GLY A 132 -4.32 -2.63 -12.15
N TYR A 133 -4.16 -1.99 -13.32
CA TYR A 133 -3.90 -0.56 -13.47
C TYR A 133 -5.19 0.28 -13.60
N GLY A 134 -6.30 -0.24 -13.12
CA GLY A 134 -7.58 0.47 -13.11
C GLY A 134 -7.70 1.49 -11.98
N ILE A 135 -8.94 1.70 -11.54
CA ILE A 135 -9.24 2.69 -10.50
C ILE A 135 -8.75 2.30 -9.09
N PHE A 136 -8.36 1.03 -8.89
CA PHE A 136 -7.83 0.52 -7.64
C PHE A 136 -6.38 0.98 -7.39
N THR A 137 -5.98 1.11 -6.13
CA THR A 137 -4.69 1.72 -5.75
C THR A 137 -3.47 0.86 -6.01
N GLY A 138 -3.61 -0.48 -6.07
CA GLY A 138 -2.49 -1.42 -6.04
C GLY A 138 -1.52 -1.31 -7.22
N GLY A 139 -2.03 -1.34 -8.46
CA GLY A 139 -1.19 -1.35 -9.65
C GLY A 139 -0.27 -0.13 -9.77
N LEU A 140 -0.86 1.07 -9.67
CA LEU A 140 -0.08 2.32 -9.74
C LEU A 140 0.78 2.56 -8.50
N GLY A 141 0.32 2.16 -7.29
CA GLY A 141 1.11 2.27 -6.08
C GLY A 141 2.42 1.50 -6.19
N LEU A 142 2.33 0.22 -6.56
CA LEU A 142 3.52 -0.63 -6.75
C LEU A 142 4.41 -0.17 -7.91
N HIS A 143 3.83 0.33 -8.99
CA HIS A 143 4.57 0.87 -10.12
C HIS A 143 5.48 2.03 -9.69
N TYR A 144 4.90 3.09 -9.12
CA TYR A 144 5.67 4.28 -8.72
C TYR A 144 6.61 4.01 -7.53
N GLY A 145 6.23 3.13 -6.62
CA GLY A 145 7.12 2.69 -5.54
C GLY A 145 8.34 1.96 -6.05
N ALA A 146 8.17 1.07 -7.03
CA ALA A 146 9.30 0.36 -7.66
C ALA A 146 10.21 1.31 -8.42
N GLU A 147 9.67 2.24 -9.22
CA GLU A 147 10.46 3.28 -9.90
C GLU A 147 11.23 4.14 -8.90
N MET A 148 10.62 4.53 -7.77
CA MET A 148 11.29 5.30 -6.71
C MET A 148 12.42 4.51 -6.04
N LEU A 149 12.27 3.18 -5.92
CA LEU A 149 13.35 2.30 -5.42
C LEU A 149 14.49 2.13 -6.44
N GLY A 150 14.29 2.57 -7.68
CA GLY A 150 15.26 2.41 -8.77
C GLY A 150 15.16 1.08 -9.51
N MET A 151 13.96 0.48 -9.50
CA MET A 151 13.65 -0.72 -10.27
C MET A 151 13.09 -0.36 -11.65
N SER A 152 13.20 -1.29 -12.61
CA SER A 152 12.38 -1.23 -13.84
C SER A 152 11.07 -1.97 -13.64
N VAL A 153 9.99 -1.50 -14.29
CA VAL A 153 8.66 -2.08 -14.11
C VAL A 153 8.11 -2.61 -15.43
N LEU A 154 7.64 -3.86 -15.42
CA LEU A 154 6.81 -4.45 -16.46
C LEU A 154 5.33 -4.24 -16.08
N PRO A 155 4.61 -3.25 -16.65
CA PRO A 155 3.25 -2.88 -16.25
C PRO A 155 2.20 -3.73 -16.97
N ILE A 156 2.17 -5.03 -16.71
CA ILE A 156 1.35 -6.00 -17.45
C ILE A 156 -0.13 -5.90 -17.10
N SER A 157 -0.46 -5.49 -15.86
CA SER A 157 -1.82 -5.58 -15.32
C SER A 157 -2.25 -7.01 -15.01
N GLY A 158 -3.44 -7.21 -14.44
CA GLY A 158 -3.98 -8.53 -14.13
C GLY A 158 -4.57 -9.25 -15.34
N GLY A 159 -4.70 -10.57 -15.25
CA GLY A 159 -5.28 -11.41 -16.28
C GLY A 159 -4.29 -11.87 -17.37
N MET A 160 -4.80 -12.48 -18.43
CA MET A 160 -4.00 -13.01 -19.55
C MET A 160 -2.85 -13.93 -19.08
N THR A 161 -3.14 -14.91 -18.25
CA THR A 161 -2.14 -15.74 -17.55
C THR A 161 -1.07 -16.33 -18.46
N ALA A 162 -1.46 -16.83 -19.63
CA ALA A 162 -0.50 -17.36 -20.61
C ALA A 162 0.56 -16.32 -21.00
N ARG A 163 0.14 -15.08 -21.26
CA ARG A 163 1.04 -13.97 -21.59
C ARG A 163 1.91 -13.55 -20.40
N GLN A 164 1.39 -13.62 -19.17
CA GLN A 164 2.18 -13.35 -17.96
C GLN A 164 3.40 -14.29 -17.91
N VAL A 165 3.16 -15.59 -18.13
CA VAL A 165 4.20 -16.61 -18.15
C VAL A 165 5.21 -16.35 -19.26
N ASP A 166 4.77 -16.06 -20.50
CA ASP A 166 5.66 -15.72 -21.61
C ASP A 166 6.62 -14.58 -21.21
N LEU A 167 6.05 -13.50 -20.64
CA LEU A 167 6.83 -12.32 -20.27
C LEU A 167 7.77 -12.56 -19.08
N ILE A 168 7.39 -13.40 -18.12
CA ILE A 168 8.29 -13.78 -17.01
C ILE A 168 9.49 -14.58 -17.56
N VAL A 169 9.26 -15.49 -18.49
CA VAL A 169 10.33 -16.28 -19.13
C VAL A 169 11.25 -15.39 -19.99
N ASP A 170 10.65 -14.49 -20.79
CA ASP A 170 11.40 -13.67 -21.74
C ASP A 170 12.19 -12.53 -21.06
N PHE A 171 11.58 -11.83 -20.11
CA PHE A 171 12.15 -10.64 -19.47
C PHE A 171 12.90 -10.95 -18.17
N LYS A 172 12.67 -12.13 -17.59
CA LYS A 172 13.36 -12.63 -16.39
C LYS A 172 13.34 -11.66 -15.20
N PRO A 173 12.16 -11.13 -14.81
CA PRO A 173 12.06 -10.25 -13.66
C PRO A 173 12.42 -11.00 -12.37
N GLU A 174 12.98 -10.27 -11.39
CA GLU A 174 13.33 -10.83 -10.09
C GLU A 174 12.17 -10.72 -9.08
N VAL A 175 11.25 -9.79 -9.30
CA VAL A 175 10.13 -9.50 -8.37
C VAL A 175 8.80 -9.61 -9.09
N ILE A 176 7.82 -10.28 -8.47
CA ILE A 176 6.43 -10.29 -8.93
C ILE A 176 5.51 -9.68 -7.88
N CYS A 177 4.55 -8.84 -8.32
CA CYS A 177 3.48 -8.32 -7.47
C CYS A 177 2.12 -8.75 -8.03
N CYS A 178 1.33 -9.45 -7.22
CA CYS A 178 -0.04 -9.89 -7.56
C CYS A 178 -0.82 -10.30 -6.31
N SER A 179 -2.09 -10.73 -6.47
CA SER A 179 -2.79 -11.40 -5.38
C SER A 179 -2.27 -12.84 -5.17
N PRO A 180 -2.34 -13.39 -3.94
CA PRO A 180 -1.92 -14.78 -3.66
C PRO A 180 -2.60 -15.82 -4.56
N SER A 181 -3.91 -15.69 -4.76
CA SER A 181 -4.66 -16.60 -5.66
C SER A 181 -4.18 -16.51 -7.10
N TYR A 182 -3.76 -15.31 -7.55
CA TYR A 182 -3.23 -15.15 -8.90
C TYR A 182 -1.80 -15.68 -9.05
N ALA A 183 -0.98 -15.60 -8.00
CA ALA A 183 0.34 -16.25 -7.98
C ALA A 183 0.21 -17.78 -8.18
N LEU A 184 -0.75 -18.43 -7.51
CA LEU A 184 -1.05 -19.86 -7.72
C LEU A 184 -1.52 -20.14 -9.16
N THR A 185 -2.35 -19.26 -9.74
CA THR A 185 -2.81 -19.39 -11.12
C THR A 185 -1.64 -19.29 -12.12
N ILE A 186 -0.69 -18.41 -11.87
CA ILE A 186 0.56 -18.32 -12.66
C ILE A 186 1.39 -19.59 -12.50
N ALA A 187 1.53 -20.11 -11.27
CA ALA A 187 2.24 -21.35 -10.98
C ALA A 187 1.59 -22.56 -11.68
N ASP A 188 0.26 -22.62 -11.74
CA ASP A 188 -0.47 -23.65 -12.50
C ASP A 188 -0.16 -23.59 -13.99
N GLU A 189 -0.06 -22.40 -14.57
CA GLU A 189 0.28 -22.24 -15.98
C GLU A 189 1.74 -22.60 -16.26
N PHE A 190 2.70 -22.31 -15.35
CA PHE A 190 4.06 -22.81 -15.44
C PHE A 190 4.11 -24.33 -15.45
N ALA A 191 3.45 -24.99 -14.50
CA ALA A 191 3.39 -26.44 -14.40
C ALA A 191 2.77 -27.07 -15.67
N LYS A 192 1.69 -26.50 -16.20
CA LYS A 192 1.03 -26.95 -17.43
C LYS A 192 1.97 -26.89 -18.63
N ARG A 193 2.90 -25.96 -18.68
CA ARG A 193 3.88 -25.81 -19.75
C ARG A 193 5.18 -26.58 -19.50
N GLY A 194 5.32 -27.22 -18.34
CA GLY A 194 6.53 -27.95 -17.96
C GLY A 194 7.71 -27.04 -17.64
N ILE A 195 7.46 -25.77 -17.30
CA ILE A 195 8.49 -24.80 -16.91
C ILE A 195 8.70 -24.89 -15.40
N SER A 196 9.93 -25.16 -14.98
CA SER A 196 10.32 -25.26 -13.57
C SER A 196 10.75 -23.91 -13.00
N ALA A 197 10.79 -23.80 -11.66
CA ALA A 197 11.26 -22.58 -10.97
C ALA A 197 12.71 -22.23 -11.32
N ASP A 198 13.55 -23.21 -11.63
CA ASP A 198 14.96 -22.99 -12.01
C ASP A 198 15.15 -22.33 -13.39
N GLU A 199 14.09 -22.30 -14.21
CA GLU A 199 14.11 -21.69 -15.55
C GLU A 199 13.69 -20.21 -15.56
N ILE A 200 13.19 -19.69 -14.42
CA ILE A 200 12.77 -18.31 -14.24
C ILE A 200 13.71 -17.58 -13.26
N SER A 201 13.65 -16.25 -13.25
CA SER A 201 14.51 -15.42 -12.41
C SER A 201 13.82 -14.82 -11.21
N LEU A 202 12.57 -15.21 -10.95
CA LEU A 202 11.80 -14.71 -9.80
C LEU A 202 12.51 -15.10 -8.50
N GLN A 203 12.66 -14.13 -7.60
CA GLN A 203 13.23 -14.29 -6.26
C GLN A 203 12.27 -13.89 -5.18
N TYR A 204 11.45 -12.85 -5.44
CA TYR A 204 10.54 -12.27 -4.45
C TYR A 204 9.13 -12.14 -5.02
N ALA A 205 8.14 -12.49 -4.20
CA ALA A 205 6.73 -12.26 -4.50
C ALA A 205 6.11 -11.35 -3.42
N VAL A 206 5.63 -10.18 -3.83
CA VAL A 206 4.95 -9.22 -2.95
C VAL A 206 3.46 -9.34 -3.18
N LEU A 207 2.78 -9.95 -2.22
CA LEU A 207 1.41 -10.42 -2.36
C LEU A 207 0.47 -9.70 -1.40
N GLY A 208 -0.76 -9.46 -1.82
CA GLY A 208 -1.77 -8.80 -0.98
C GLY A 208 -3.13 -8.69 -1.67
N SER A 209 -3.98 -7.79 -1.22
CA SER A 209 -5.36 -7.55 -1.68
C SER A 209 -6.39 -8.56 -1.19
N GLU A 210 -5.98 -9.69 -0.66
CA GLU A 210 -6.83 -10.71 -0.09
C GLU A 210 -6.13 -11.40 1.10
N PRO A 211 -6.89 -11.94 2.08
CA PRO A 211 -6.30 -12.73 3.16
C PRO A 211 -5.79 -14.08 2.60
N TRP A 212 -4.68 -14.54 3.13
CA TRP A 212 -4.08 -15.82 2.77
C TRP A 212 -3.38 -16.47 3.97
N THR A 213 -3.03 -17.75 3.85
CA THR A 213 -2.52 -18.57 4.96
C THR A 213 -1.08 -19.00 4.69
N GLU A 214 -0.38 -19.47 5.72
CA GLU A 214 0.96 -20.05 5.58
C GLU A 214 1.00 -21.23 4.59
N ILE A 215 -0.06 -22.06 4.55
CA ILE A 215 -0.16 -23.15 3.57
C ILE A 215 -0.14 -22.60 2.12
N ILE A 216 -0.82 -21.51 1.88
CA ILE A 216 -0.79 -20.84 0.56
C ILE A 216 0.59 -20.28 0.28
N ARG A 217 1.28 -19.72 1.28
CA ARG A 217 2.65 -19.22 1.18
C ARG A 217 3.60 -20.33 0.75
N GLU A 218 3.60 -21.44 1.48
CA GLU A 218 4.43 -22.62 1.20
C GLU A 218 4.25 -23.12 -0.24
N HIS A 219 3.00 -23.22 -0.70
CA HIS A 219 2.70 -23.64 -2.08
C HIS A 219 3.22 -22.64 -3.13
N ILE A 220 3.14 -21.34 -2.88
CA ILE A 220 3.65 -20.32 -3.79
C ILE A 220 5.17 -20.37 -3.83
N GLU A 221 5.82 -20.41 -2.67
CA GLU A 221 7.27 -20.46 -2.54
C GLU A 221 7.86 -21.71 -3.20
N GLU A 222 7.29 -22.88 -2.93
CA GLU A 222 7.74 -24.14 -3.52
C GLU A 222 7.60 -24.14 -5.05
N ARG A 223 6.47 -23.63 -5.57
CA ARG A 223 6.16 -23.75 -7.00
C ARG A 223 6.80 -22.68 -7.87
N LEU A 224 7.05 -21.48 -7.33
CA LEU A 224 7.66 -20.37 -8.06
C LEU A 224 9.13 -20.14 -7.68
N GLY A 225 9.63 -20.79 -6.62
CA GLY A 225 11.01 -20.61 -6.15
C GLY A 225 11.27 -19.22 -5.55
N VAL A 226 10.28 -18.61 -4.92
CA VAL A 226 10.32 -17.22 -4.44
C VAL A 226 10.25 -17.12 -2.92
N HIS A 227 10.69 -16.00 -2.36
CA HIS A 227 10.29 -15.56 -1.02
C HIS A 227 9.01 -14.74 -1.11
N ALA A 228 7.91 -15.27 -0.55
CA ALA A 228 6.61 -14.61 -0.60
C ALA A 228 6.36 -13.80 0.69
N THR A 229 6.04 -12.52 0.53
CA THR A 229 5.75 -11.58 1.62
C THR A 229 4.39 -10.93 1.43
N ASN A 230 3.74 -10.59 2.55
CA ASN A 230 2.42 -9.98 2.56
C ASN A 230 2.54 -8.45 2.65
N ILE A 231 1.94 -7.74 1.68
CA ILE A 231 1.79 -6.29 1.70
C ILE A 231 0.36 -5.93 2.07
N TYR A 232 0.21 -5.06 3.07
CA TYR A 232 -1.09 -4.64 3.56
C TYR A 232 -1.34 -3.16 3.31
N GLY A 233 -2.60 -2.84 3.09
CA GLY A 233 -3.14 -1.48 3.02
C GLY A 233 -4.58 -1.46 2.58
N LEU A 234 -5.20 -0.30 2.67
CA LEU A 234 -6.54 -0.02 2.16
C LEU A 234 -6.59 1.39 1.59
N SER A 235 -7.60 1.64 0.77
CA SER A 235 -7.77 2.95 0.11
C SER A 235 -7.87 4.09 1.14
N GLU A 236 -8.48 3.83 2.30
CA GLU A 236 -8.70 4.78 3.38
C GLU A 236 -7.42 5.23 4.11
N ILE A 237 -6.30 4.53 3.90
CA ILE A 237 -5.01 4.86 4.53
C ILE A 237 -3.87 4.89 3.50
N ILE A 238 -4.06 5.58 2.39
CA ILE A 238 -3.12 5.79 1.27
C ILE A 238 -2.99 4.61 0.28
N GLY A 239 -3.40 3.40 0.60
CA GLY A 239 -3.28 2.23 -0.27
C GLY A 239 -2.33 1.16 0.28
N PRO A 240 -1.84 0.22 -0.54
CA PRO A 240 -0.88 -0.79 -0.12
C PRO A 240 0.45 -0.17 0.30
N GLY A 241 1.15 -0.84 1.21
CA GLY A 241 2.50 -0.45 1.65
C GLY A 241 2.56 0.24 3.01
N VAL A 242 1.43 0.52 3.67
CA VAL A 242 1.42 1.05 5.04
C VAL A 242 1.89 0.02 6.06
N SER A 243 1.81 -1.26 5.71
CA SER A 243 2.36 -2.35 6.49
C SER A 243 2.86 -3.46 5.57
N MET A 244 3.95 -4.11 5.94
CA MET A 244 4.64 -5.11 5.14
C MET A 244 5.26 -6.15 6.06
N GLU A 245 5.34 -7.41 5.60
CA GLU A 245 6.20 -8.41 6.22
C GLU A 245 7.66 -8.21 5.83
N ASP A 246 8.57 -8.51 6.74
CA ASP A 246 9.99 -8.65 6.42
C ASP A 246 10.24 -10.01 5.75
N PHE A 247 11.11 -10.05 4.74
CA PHE A 247 11.34 -11.28 3.97
C PHE A 247 12.14 -12.34 4.74
N GLU A 248 12.90 -11.95 5.78
CA GLU A 248 13.71 -12.87 6.58
C GLU A 248 12.87 -13.50 7.71
N GLU A 249 12.17 -12.69 8.48
CA GLU A 249 11.47 -13.15 9.68
C GLU A 249 10.05 -13.64 9.39
N LYS A 250 9.32 -13.00 8.47
CA LYS A 250 7.91 -13.29 8.08
C LYS A 250 6.93 -13.37 9.25
N GLU A 251 7.34 -12.98 10.44
CA GLU A 251 6.52 -12.94 11.64
C GLU A 251 5.94 -11.54 11.85
N GLY A 252 4.65 -11.40 11.54
CA GLY A 252 3.93 -10.14 11.73
C GLY A 252 4.18 -9.10 10.65
N HIS A 253 3.50 -7.99 10.76
CA HIS A 253 3.62 -6.86 9.83
C HIS A 253 4.47 -5.75 10.44
N ILE A 254 5.52 -5.36 9.75
CA ILE A 254 6.23 -4.11 10.03
C ILE A 254 5.37 -2.97 9.48
N SER A 255 4.72 -2.24 10.36
CA SER A 255 4.11 -0.96 9.97
C SER A 255 5.23 0.04 9.75
N GLY A 256 5.28 0.64 8.58
CA GLY A 256 6.23 1.72 8.32
C GLY A 256 6.13 2.77 9.44
N LYS A 257 7.24 3.07 10.10
CA LYS A 257 7.29 4.05 11.20
C LYS A 257 6.93 5.48 10.73
N ILE A 258 6.78 5.67 9.42
CA ILE A 258 6.32 6.89 8.78
C ILE A 258 4.80 6.81 8.69
N ILE A 259 4.11 7.24 9.74
CA ILE A 259 2.72 7.61 9.61
C ILE A 259 2.70 9.04 9.08
N SER A 260 2.69 9.16 7.79
CA SER A 260 2.19 10.35 7.14
C SER A 260 0.71 10.12 6.89
N ILE A 261 -0.11 11.02 7.35
CA ILE A 261 -1.54 10.90 7.19
C ILE A 261 -1.90 11.67 5.92
N PRO A 262 -2.51 10.99 4.93
CA PRO A 262 -2.95 11.64 3.71
C PRO A 262 -3.88 12.82 3.99
N LYS A 263 -3.79 13.87 3.15
CA LYS A 263 -4.58 15.10 3.25
C LYS A 263 -5.98 14.97 2.59
N PHE A 264 -6.57 13.77 2.54
CA PHE A 264 -7.96 13.66 2.03
C PHE A 264 -9.01 13.85 3.08
#